data_0d179d921f22d9eafbb864837670ccaa
#
_entry.id   0d179d921f22d9eafbb864837670ccaa
#
_cell.length_a   1.000
_cell.length_b   1.000
_cell.length_c   1.000
_cell.angle_alpha   90.00
_cell.angle_beta   90.00
_cell.angle_gamma   90.00
#
_symmetry.space_group_name_H-M   'P 1'
#
loop_
_entity.id
_entity.type
_entity.pdbx_description
1 polymer ?
#
loop_
_entity_poly.entity_id
_entity_poly.type
_entity_poly.pdbx_seq_one_letter_code
_entity_poly.pdbx_strand_id
1 'polypeptide(L)'
;YYDLNRSPIKEDTMAAIERHRWPDPYDSGRYRGLRERARELHKETDFAVVLQVNCAFFLRCAELRGWENFYMDLAGNPKFACALMDRYLDIRLRIAEKALEEVGDNIDIVMVSSDDLGMNDRTILSPKMYSELIKPRQKRTFDFFKDRTPAKRFYHCDGAIYPIIEDLIE
;
A
#
# COMPACT_ATOMS: atom_id res chain seq x y z
N TYR A 1 5.36 17.81 1.54
CA TYR A 1 4.56 18.18 0.36
C TYR A 1 5.35 17.74 -0.86
N TYR A 2 4.86 16.72 -1.58
CA TYR A 2 5.41 16.37 -2.88
C TYR A 2 4.96 17.42 -3.89
N ASP A 3 5.92 17.99 -4.62
CA ASP A 3 5.60 18.84 -5.76
C ASP A 3 4.97 17.97 -6.86
N LEU A 4 3.66 18.00 -6.98
CA LEU A 4 2.87 17.25 -7.97
C LEU A 4 3.31 17.50 -9.42
N ASN A 5 4.05 18.60 -9.65
CA ASN A 5 4.63 18.93 -10.95
C ASN A 5 5.93 18.18 -11.28
N ARG A 6 6.47 17.39 -10.31
CA ARG A 6 7.77 16.70 -10.44
C ARG A 6 7.66 15.21 -10.17
N SER A 7 6.70 14.53 -10.79
CA SER A 7 6.65 13.07 -10.72
C SER A 7 7.98 12.46 -11.18
N PRO A 8 8.60 11.59 -10.38
CA PRO A 8 9.93 11.06 -10.67
C PRO A 8 9.98 10.09 -11.85
N ILE A 9 8.87 9.44 -12.18
CA ILE A 9 8.77 8.50 -13.31
C ILE A 9 8.05 9.19 -14.47
N LYS A 10 8.82 9.65 -15.47
CA LYS A 10 8.32 10.45 -16.59
C LYS A 10 7.83 9.61 -17.77
N GLU A 11 8.45 8.44 -17.99
CA GLU A 11 8.20 7.59 -19.15
C GLU A 11 7.37 6.36 -18.71
N ASP A 12 6.47 5.89 -19.57
CA ASP A 12 5.64 4.70 -19.39
C ASP A 12 6.34 3.42 -19.88
N THR A 13 7.61 3.25 -19.46
CA THR A 13 8.46 2.14 -19.88
C THR A 13 8.95 1.30 -18.68
N MET A 14 9.17 0.01 -18.90
CA MET A 14 9.75 -0.86 -17.87
C MET A 14 11.12 -0.37 -17.43
N ALA A 15 11.93 0.14 -18.36
CA ALA A 15 13.24 0.72 -18.08
C ALA A 15 13.15 1.92 -17.12
N ALA A 16 12.08 2.72 -17.17
CA ALA A 16 11.89 3.83 -16.24
C ALA A 16 11.62 3.33 -14.80
N ILE A 17 10.87 2.24 -14.65
CA ILE A 17 10.65 1.58 -13.35
C ILE A 17 11.98 1.04 -12.79
N GLU A 18 12.79 0.41 -13.62
CA GLU A 18 14.08 -0.18 -13.22
C GLU A 18 15.11 0.89 -12.83
N ARG A 19 15.18 2.00 -13.57
CA ARG A 19 16.10 3.12 -13.29
C ARG A 19 15.71 3.94 -12.06
N HIS A 20 14.46 3.87 -11.63
CA HIS A 20 14.01 4.63 -10.48
C HIS A 20 14.72 4.16 -9.20
N ARG A 21 15.23 5.14 -8.41
CA ARG A 21 15.87 4.84 -7.12
C ARG A 21 14.82 4.50 -6.06
N TRP A 22 14.57 3.22 -5.92
CA TRP A 22 13.66 2.70 -4.91
C TRP A 22 14.25 2.76 -3.51
N PRO A 23 13.42 2.91 -2.46
CA PRO A 23 13.91 2.84 -1.09
C PRO A 23 14.40 1.43 -0.75
N ASP A 24 15.48 1.36 0.02
CA ASP A 24 15.98 0.09 0.54
C ASP A 24 15.05 -0.43 1.66
N PRO A 25 14.42 -1.60 1.50
CA PRO A 25 13.58 -2.18 2.54
C PRO A 25 14.37 -2.68 3.75
N TYR A 26 15.69 -2.87 3.63
CA TYR A 26 16.56 -3.37 4.69
C TYR A 26 17.33 -2.28 5.42
N ASP A 27 17.08 -1.01 5.12
CA ASP A 27 17.66 0.11 5.87
C ASP A 27 17.23 0.04 7.35
N SER A 28 18.18 -0.26 8.22
CA SER A 28 17.97 -0.44 9.66
C SER A 28 17.44 0.83 10.36
N GLY A 29 17.66 2.00 9.77
CA GLY A 29 17.13 3.26 10.27
C GLY A 29 15.60 3.28 10.32
N ARG A 30 14.92 2.50 9.47
CA ARG A 30 13.45 2.39 9.42
C ARG A 30 12.85 1.71 10.65
N TYR A 31 13.60 0.81 11.27
CA TYR A 31 13.11 -0.08 12.32
C TYR A 31 13.67 0.26 13.68
N ARG A 32 14.53 1.27 13.76
CA ARG A 32 15.20 1.67 15.01
C ARG A 32 14.19 2.01 16.10
N GLY A 33 14.28 1.30 17.23
CA GLY A 33 13.41 1.49 18.40
C GLY A 33 11.98 0.97 18.24
N LEU A 34 11.64 0.33 17.10
CA LEU A 34 10.28 -0.14 16.85
C LEU A 34 9.91 -1.28 17.81
N ARG A 35 10.82 -2.23 18.04
CA ARG A 35 10.65 -3.37 18.95
C ARG A 35 10.40 -2.91 20.39
N GLU A 36 11.27 -2.04 20.88
CA GLU A 36 11.20 -1.50 22.24
C GLU A 36 9.89 -0.74 22.45
N ARG A 37 9.54 0.10 21.47
CA ARG A 37 8.32 0.91 21.55
C ARG A 37 7.05 0.07 21.51
N ALA A 38 6.97 -0.93 20.63
CA ALA A 38 5.82 -1.82 20.59
C ALA A 38 5.64 -2.57 21.91
N ARG A 39 6.76 -3.11 22.44
CA ARG A 39 6.77 -3.83 23.73
C ARG A 39 6.37 -2.95 24.91
N GLU A 40 6.89 -1.73 24.99
CA GLU A 40 6.54 -0.75 26.01
C GLU A 40 5.02 -0.46 25.99
N LEU A 41 4.48 -0.08 24.82
CA LEU A 41 3.06 0.23 24.66
C LEU A 41 2.17 -0.96 25.05
N HIS A 42 2.52 -2.15 24.58
CA HIS A 42 1.74 -3.36 24.87
C HIS A 42 1.74 -3.73 26.36
N LYS A 43 2.82 -3.45 27.09
CA LYS A 43 2.94 -3.81 28.52
C LYS A 43 2.44 -2.75 29.48
N GLU A 44 2.60 -1.49 29.13
CA GLU A 44 2.40 -0.35 30.04
C GLU A 44 1.09 0.39 29.82
N THR A 45 0.30 -0.02 28.81
CA THR A 45 -0.98 0.61 28.52
C THR A 45 -2.07 -0.40 28.24
N ASP A 46 -3.32 -0.01 28.48
CA ASP A 46 -4.53 -0.77 28.12
C ASP A 46 -5.07 -0.42 26.74
N PHE A 47 -4.30 0.32 25.93
CA PHE A 47 -4.70 0.71 24.58
C PHE A 47 -4.35 -0.36 23.55
N ALA A 48 -5.18 -0.49 22.52
CA ALA A 48 -4.84 -1.30 21.35
C ALA A 48 -3.61 -0.71 20.63
N VAL A 49 -2.58 -1.52 20.42
CA VAL A 49 -1.35 -1.12 19.74
C VAL A 49 -1.50 -1.34 18.25
N VAL A 50 -1.38 -0.27 17.46
CA VAL A 50 -1.54 -0.30 16.01
C VAL A 50 -0.19 -0.14 15.31
N LEU A 51 0.20 -1.13 14.51
CA LEU A 51 1.31 -1.00 13.58
C LEU A 51 0.83 -0.42 12.25
N GLN A 52 1.32 0.77 11.91
CA GLN A 52 1.00 1.41 10.64
C GLN A 52 2.12 1.18 9.62
N VAL A 53 1.95 0.21 8.73
CA VAL A 53 2.93 -0.09 7.66
C VAL A 53 2.56 0.50 6.31
N ASN A 54 1.29 0.75 6.09
CA ASN A 54 0.71 1.40 4.91
C ASN A 54 1.28 0.92 3.56
N CYS A 55 0.74 -0.19 3.06
CA CYS A 55 1.08 -0.74 1.75
C CYS A 55 0.22 -0.17 0.60
N ALA A 56 -0.32 1.06 0.76
CA ALA A 56 -1.04 1.77 -0.29
C ALA A 56 -0.15 1.88 -1.54
N PHE A 57 -0.58 1.31 -2.63
CA PHE A 57 0.17 1.28 -3.88
C PHE A 57 -0.47 2.13 -4.99
N PHE A 58 -1.80 2.22 -5.00
CA PHE A 58 -2.54 2.94 -6.04
C PHE A 58 -2.24 4.44 -6.02
N LEU A 59 -2.49 5.10 -4.90
CA LEU A 59 -2.23 6.53 -4.74
C LEU A 59 -0.74 6.84 -4.89
N ARG A 60 0.15 6.00 -4.35
CA ARG A 60 1.59 6.22 -4.42
C ARG A 60 2.14 6.06 -5.83
N CYS A 61 1.60 5.16 -6.62
CA CYS A 61 1.96 5.06 -8.04
C CYS A 61 1.46 6.25 -8.84
N ALA A 62 0.28 6.81 -8.51
CA ALA A 62 -0.20 8.05 -9.09
C ALA A 62 0.72 9.24 -8.75
N GLU A 63 1.24 9.34 -7.53
CA GLU A 63 2.23 10.35 -7.15
C GLU A 63 3.57 10.15 -7.89
N LEU A 64 4.05 8.92 -8.02
CA LEU A 64 5.30 8.60 -8.70
C LEU A 64 5.27 8.90 -10.21
N ARG A 65 4.15 8.61 -10.85
CA ARG A 65 3.96 8.75 -12.30
C ARG A 65 3.40 10.12 -12.70
N GLY A 66 2.72 10.79 -11.77
CA GLY A 66 1.80 11.90 -12.01
C GLY A 66 0.38 11.40 -12.24
N TRP A 67 -0.59 12.01 -11.55
CA TRP A 67 -1.98 11.56 -11.49
C TRP A 67 -2.60 11.35 -12.87
N GLU A 68 -2.51 12.35 -13.73
CA GLU A 68 -3.06 12.31 -15.09
C GLU A 68 -2.43 11.16 -15.91
N ASN A 69 -1.09 11.10 -15.92
CA ASN A 69 -0.37 10.06 -16.65
C ASN A 69 -0.70 8.66 -16.14
N PHE A 70 -0.78 8.49 -14.82
CA PHE A 70 -1.09 7.19 -14.22
C PHE A 70 -2.50 6.70 -14.59
N TYR A 71 -3.49 7.60 -14.56
CA TYR A 71 -4.84 7.25 -15.00
C TYR A 71 -4.91 6.94 -16.50
N MET A 72 -4.16 7.66 -17.32
CA MET A 72 -4.03 7.35 -18.75
C MET A 72 -3.36 5.99 -18.96
N ASP A 73 -2.31 5.66 -18.19
CA ASP A 73 -1.61 4.38 -18.25
C ASP A 73 -2.52 3.21 -17.82
N LEU A 74 -3.36 3.37 -16.81
CA LEU A 74 -4.32 2.34 -16.41
C LEU A 74 -5.27 1.94 -17.55
N ALA A 75 -5.63 2.89 -18.42
CA ALA A 75 -6.52 2.66 -19.56
C ALA A 75 -5.76 2.27 -20.84
N GLY A 76 -4.64 2.93 -21.14
CA GLY A 76 -3.91 2.81 -22.41
C GLY A 76 -2.69 1.90 -22.38
N ASN A 77 -2.03 1.77 -21.21
CA ASN A 77 -0.85 0.91 -21.01
C ASN A 77 -0.93 0.17 -19.67
N PRO A 78 -1.96 -0.68 -19.46
CA PRO A 78 -2.17 -1.37 -18.19
C PRO A 78 -1.00 -2.27 -17.78
N LYS A 79 -0.20 -2.76 -18.74
CA LYS A 79 1.00 -3.54 -18.43
C LYS A 79 2.03 -2.72 -17.65
N PHE A 80 2.27 -1.50 -18.07
CA PHE A 80 3.17 -0.59 -17.34
C PHE A 80 2.60 -0.21 -15.97
N ALA A 81 1.33 0.20 -15.91
CA ALA A 81 0.68 0.58 -14.67
C ALA A 81 0.71 -0.56 -13.64
N CYS A 82 0.43 -1.79 -14.08
CA CYS A 82 0.51 -2.99 -13.26
C CYS A 82 1.94 -3.24 -12.77
N ALA A 83 2.95 -3.16 -13.66
CA ALA A 83 4.34 -3.39 -13.28
C ALA A 83 4.84 -2.34 -12.27
N LEU A 84 4.42 -1.08 -12.41
CA LEU A 84 4.72 -0.01 -11.46
C LEU A 84 4.12 -0.32 -10.08
N MET A 85 2.83 -0.68 -10.04
CA MET A 85 2.15 -1.05 -8.79
C MET A 85 2.78 -2.29 -8.15
N ASP A 86 3.10 -3.32 -8.93
CA ASP A 86 3.74 -4.54 -8.44
C ASP A 86 5.12 -4.25 -7.85
N ARG A 87 5.93 -3.46 -8.55
CA ARG A 87 7.27 -3.08 -8.05
C ARG A 87 7.19 -2.30 -6.75
N TYR A 88 6.28 -1.34 -6.66
CA TYR A 88 6.07 -0.57 -5.44
C TYR A 88 5.61 -1.48 -4.28
N LEU A 89 4.61 -2.32 -4.53
CA LEU A 89 4.06 -3.22 -3.53
C LEU A 89 5.10 -4.23 -3.03
N ASP A 90 5.94 -4.80 -3.91
CA ASP A 90 7.03 -5.71 -3.50
C ASP A 90 7.93 -5.09 -2.44
N ILE A 91 8.31 -3.82 -2.64
CA ILE A 91 9.16 -3.10 -1.68
C ILE A 91 8.41 -2.85 -0.37
N ARG A 92 7.13 -2.46 -0.44
CA ARG A 92 6.32 -2.20 0.75
C ARG A 92 6.09 -3.45 1.58
N LEU A 93 5.83 -4.59 0.94
CA LEU A 93 5.66 -5.87 1.63
C LEU A 93 6.95 -6.33 2.33
N ARG A 94 8.13 -6.11 1.73
CA ARG A 94 9.41 -6.38 2.39
C ARG A 94 9.65 -5.46 3.59
N ILE A 95 9.29 -4.18 3.50
CA ILE A 95 9.34 -3.26 4.64
C ILE A 95 8.37 -3.73 5.74
N ALA A 96 7.16 -4.13 5.37
CA ALA A 96 6.17 -4.63 6.32
C ALA A 96 6.63 -5.92 7.00
N GLU A 97 7.26 -6.84 6.26
CA GLU A 97 7.82 -8.08 6.80
C GLU A 97 8.85 -7.79 7.91
N LYS A 98 9.80 -6.90 7.63
CA LYS A 98 10.80 -6.48 8.62
C LYS A 98 10.17 -5.77 9.83
N ALA A 99 9.17 -4.94 9.62
CA ALA A 99 8.47 -4.28 10.73
C ALA A 99 7.73 -5.30 11.60
N LEU A 100 7.08 -6.31 11.01
CA LEU A 100 6.43 -7.40 11.75
C LEU A 100 7.43 -8.25 12.54
N GLU A 101 8.62 -8.55 11.98
CA GLU A 101 9.68 -9.25 12.70
C GLU A 101 10.15 -8.46 13.96
N GLU A 102 10.16 -7.12 13.87
CA GLU A 102 10.54 -6.28 15.02
C GLU A 102 9.46 -6.23 16.09
N VAL A 103 8.21 -6.03 15.74
CA VAL A 103 7.14 -5.86 16.73
C VAL A 103 6.67 -7.18 17.34
N GLY A 104 6.78 -8.30 16.60
CA GLY A 104 6.30 -9.60 17.02
C GLY A 104 4.82 -9.56 17.42
N ASP A 105 4.47 -10.19 18.54
CA ASP A 105 3.09 -10.26 19.06
C ASP A 105 2.69 -9.05 19.92
N ASN A 106 3.48 -7.96 19.90
CA ASN A 106 3.19 -6.76 20.71
C ASN A 106 2.31 -5.74 19.97
N ILE A 107 1.48 -6.20 19.03
CA ILE A 107 0.50 -5.39 18.30
C ILE A 107 -0.86 -6.09 18.25
N ASP A 108 -1.94 -5.33 18.31
CA ASP A 108 -3.32 -5.81 18.23
C ASP A 108 -3.90 -5.63 16.83
N ILE A 109 -3.47 -4.57 16.16
CA ILE A 109 -3.97 -4.17 14.85
C ILE A 109 -2.79 -3.83 13.92
N VAL A 110 -2.91 -4.22 12.66
CA VAL A 110 -2.03 -3.75 11.59
C VAL A 110 -2.84 -2.95 10.57
N MET A 111 -2.46 -1.69 10.35
CA MET A 111 -3.03 -0.87 9.28
C MET A 111 -2.32 -1.22 7.96
N VAL A 112 -2.98 -2.07 7.17
CA VAL A 112 -2.37 -2.71 6.00
C VAL A 112 -2.27 -1.78 4.80
N SER A 113 -3.26 -0.91 4.58
CA SER A 113 -3.29 0.02 3.46
C SER A 113 -4.23 1.20 3.73
N SER A 114 -4.03 2.29 2.98
CA SER A 114 -4.89 3.47 2.93
C SER A 114 -4.93 4.00 1.50
N ASP A 115 -5.45 3.21 0.57
CA ASP A 115 -5.71 3.64 -0.80
C ASP A 115 -7.15 4.12 -0.93
N ASP A 116 -7.33 5.40 -1.27
CA ASP A 116 -8.64 5.96 -1.54
C ASP A 116 -9.08 5.60 -2.97
N LEU A 117 -10.14 4.82 -3.06
CA LEU A 117 -10.67 4.30 -4.32
C LEU A 117 -12.01 4.93 -4.69
N GLY A 118 -12.53 5.78 -3.81
CA GLY A 118 -13.79 6.48 -3.98
C GLY A 118 -13.63 7.98 -4.18
N MET A 119 -14.57 8.54 -4.91
CA MET A 119 -14.89 9.97 -4.95
C MET A 119 -16.13 10.24 -4.07
N ASN A 120 -16.69 11.42 -4.11
CA ASN A 120 -17.86 11.77 -3.28
C ASN A 120 -19.09 10.92 -3.61
N ASP A 121 -19.26 10.50 -4.86
CA ASP A 121 -20.48 9.88 -5.39
C ASP A 121 -20.24 8.56 -6.17
N ARG A 122 -18.99 8.18 -6.38
CA ARG A 122 -18.62 7.01 -7.20
C ARG A 122 -17.22 6.50 -6.89
N THR A 123 -16.89 5.32 -7.40
CA THR A 123 -15.50 4.82 -7.43
C THR A 123 -14.65 5.61 -8.43
N ILE A 124 -13.35 5.76 -8.14
CA ILE A 124 -12.37 6.40 -9.05
C ILE A 124 -12.23 5.57 -10.34
N LEU A 125 -12.15 4.26 -10.21
CA LEU A 125 -12.10 3.31 -11.33
C LEU A 125 -13.45 2.63 -11.52
N SER A 126 -13.73 2.18 -12.74
CA SER A 126 -14.88 1.30 -12.96
C SER A 126 -14.69 -0.01 -12.15
N PRO A 127 -15.77 -0.67 -11.69
CA PRO A 127 -15.66 -1.97 -11.00
C PRO A 127 -14.86 -3.00 -11.78
N LYS A 128 -14.97 -3.01 -13.11
CA LYS A 128 -14.18 -3.87 -13.98
C LYS A 128 -12.68 -3.58 -13.90
N MET A 129 -12.27 -2.32 -14.02
CA MET A 129 -10.86 -1.94 -13.91
C MET A 129 -10.32 -2.22 -12.51
N TYR A 130 -11.12 -1.97 -11.48
CA TYR A 130 -10.75 -2.32 -10.11
C TYR A 130 -10.48 -3.82 -9.98
N SER A 131 -11.42 -4.65 -10.41
CA SER A 131 -11.31 -6.13 -10.34
C SER A 131 -10.09 -6.68 -11.10
N GLU A 132 -9.80 -6.11 -12.27
CA GLU A 132 -8.69 -6.57 -13.11
C GLU A 132 -7.32 -6.04 -12.66
N LEU A 133 -7.24 -4.78 -12.22
CA LEU A 133 -5.96 -4.10 -12.01
C LEU A 133 -5.61 -3.89 -10.52
N ILE A 134 -6.59 -3.73 -9.64
CA ILE A 134 -6.36 -3.36 -8.24
C ILE A 134 -6.59 -4.54 -7.29
N LYS A 135 -7.76 -5.21 -7.38
CA LYS A 135 -8.16 -6.33 -6.51
C LYS A 135 -7.06 -7.40 -6.34
N PRO A 136 -6.35 -7.87 -7.39
CA PRO A 136 -5.31 -8.90 -7.22
C PRO A 136 -4.16 -8.46 -6.29
N ARG A 137 -3.83 -7.17 -6.30
CA ARG A 137 -2.77 -6.59 -5.48
C ARG A 137 -3.22 -6.35 -4.05
N GLN A 138 -4.46 -5.94 -3.86
CA GLN A 138 -5.07 -5.84 -2.53
C GLN A 138 -5.19 -7.22 -1.88
N LYS A 139 -5.67 -8.22 -2.62
CA LYS A 139 -5.72 -9.61 -2.13
C LYS A 139 -4.34 -10.09 -1.70
N ARG A 140 -3.31 -9.87 -2.53
CA ARG A 140 -1.93 -10.20 -2.17
C ARG A 140 -1.49 -9.51 -0.88
N THR A 141 -1.89 -8.25 -0.66
CA THR A 141 -1.58 -7.51 0.55
C THR A 141 -2.29 -8.11 1.76
N PHE A 142 -3.58 -8.39 1.66
CA PHE A 142 -4.35 -8.97 2.77
C PHE A 142 -3.88 -10.39 3.13
N ASP A 143 -3.61 -11.23 2.13
CA ASP A 143 -3.06 -12.57 2.32
C ASP A 143 -1.69 -12.52 3.00
N PHE A 144 -0.81 -11.61 2.58
CA PHE A 144 0.50 -11.41 3.19
C PHE A 144 0.41 -11.19 4.70
N PHE A 145 -0.47 -10.29 5.16
CA PHE A 145 -0.63 -10.01 6.58
C PHE A 145 -1.38 -11.12 7.32
N LYS A 146 -2.36 -11.75 6.67
CA LYS A 146 -3.10 -12.89 7.22
C LYS A 146 -2.17 -14.03 7.62
N ASP A 147 -1.16 -14.28 6.79
CA ASP A 147 -0.24 -15.41 6.99
C ASP A 147 0.90 -15.10 7.99
N ARG A 148 1.11 -13.83 8.37
CA ARG A 148 2.29 -13.40 9.14
C ARG A 148 2.01 -12.85 10.53
N THR A 149 0.77 -12.52 10.84
CA THR A 149 0.41 -11.98 12.15
C THR A 149 -1.03 -12.31 12.52
N PRO A 150 -1.32 -12.63 13.79
CA PRO A 150 -2.68 -12.76 14.30
C PRO A 150 -3.39 -11.40 14.48
N ALA A 151 -2.65 -10.28 14.41
CA ALA A 151 -3.20 -8.94 14.56
C ALA A 151 -4.35 -8.68 13.57
N LYS A 152 -5.36 -7.95 14.03
CA LYS A 152 -6.49 -7.59 13.16
C LYS A 152 -6.03 -6.67 12.04
N ARG A 153 -6.50 -6.91 10.83
CA ARG A 153 -6.19 -6.06 9.67
C ARG A 153 -7.16 -4.89 9.61
N PHE A 154 -6.61 -3.70 9.51
CA PHE A 154 -7.36 -2.47 9.30
C PHE A 154 -7.01 -1.89 7.92
N TYR A 155 -8.03 -1.66 7.12
CA TYR A 155 -7.94 -1.01 5.81
C TYR A 155 -8.71 0.30 5.85
N HIS A 156 -8.08 1.38 5.42
CA HIS A 156 -8.71 2.69 5.28
C HIS A 156 -8.91 3.01 3.80
N CYS A 157 -10.08 3.54 3.49
CA CYS A 157 -10.43 4.02 2.15
C CYS A 157 -11.48 5.10 2.28
N ASP A 158 -11.21 6.28 1.74
CA ASP A 158 -12.18 7.36 1.66
C ASP A 158 -13.03 7.24 0.39
N GLY A 159 -14.22 7.90 0.45
CA GLY A 159 -15.14 8.05 -0.65
C GLY A 159 -16.14 6.92 -0.85
N ALA A 160 -16.92 7.04 -1.92
CA ALA A 160 -18.01 6.13 -2.24
C ALA A 160 -17.49 4.87 -2.94
N ILE A 161 -17.30 3.78 -2.16
CA ILE A 161 -16.77 2.50 -2.65
C ILE A 161 -17.80 1.37 -2.66
N TYR A 162 -19.08 1.67 -2.45
CA TYR A 162 -20.14 0.66 -2.39
C TYR A 162 -20.10 -0.35 -3.55
N PRO A 163 -19.84 0.05 -4.83
CA PRO A 163 -19.80 -0.89 -5.96
C PRO A 163 -18.69 -1.96 -5.91
N ILE A 164 -17.67 -1.78 -5.04
CA ILE A 164 -16.52 -2.69 -4.90
C ILE A 164 -16.37 -3.27 -3.49
N ILE A 165 -17.35 -3.03 -2.61
CA ILE A 165 -17.21 -3.41 -1.19
C ILE A 165 -17.23 -4.94 -1.02
N GLU A 166 -18.01 -5.65 -1.82
CA GLU A 166 -18.06 -7.12 -1.81
C GLU A 166 -16.71 -7.72 -2.20
N ASP A 167 -16.06 -7.15 -3.21
CA ASP A 167 -14.71 -7.55 -3.64
C ASP A 167 -13.63 -7.35 -2.55
N LEU A 168 -13.85 -6.43 -1.61
CA LEU A 168 -12.93 -6.18 -0.49
C LEU A 168 -13.14 -7.16 0.67
N ILE A 169 -14.33 -7.78 0.77
CA ILE A 169 -14.71 -8.72 1.82
C ILE A 169 -14.27 -10.15 1.49
N GLU A 170 -14.24 -10.54 0.20
CA GLU A 170 -13.76 -11.83 -0.28
C GLU A 170 -12.27 -12.07 -0.01
#